data_0dc3e77dd6808f1847dd3f7d0df73e39
#
_entry.id   0dc3e77dd6808f1847dd3f7d0df73e39
#
_cell.length_a   1.000
_cell.length_b   1.000
_cell.length_c   1.000
_cell.angle_alpha   90.00
_cell.angle_beta   90.00
_cell.angle_gamma   90.00
#
_symmetry.space_group_name_H-M   'P 1'
#
loop_
_entity.id
_entity.type
_entity.pdbx_description
1 polymer ?
#
loop_
_entity_poly.entity_id
_entity_poly.type
_entity_poly.pdbx_seq_one_letter_code
_entity_poly.pdbx_strand_id
1 'polypeptide(L)'
;MSDLVLRLARPGEDARIADFINQNFDMRLPLINRADFYQFYYAHTPGAAPQFALAEQDGEILCAAGYILANQSETPDIWVSVWVAAKGHNGVGLELMDALSGLLNARVVACNNIRANTCVLYHFLGWQAERLPHYYRLGAPGAKGWQLAVPGSNSAPLPVQDDLPLTRVPDAAALAELGLPHSSHTPHKDLWYLQRRYFAYPHQSYDVWAVQEAGALLAYAITRTITAAETGCVPVVRLVDFIGDDAVLPRIGGALDKLLHDAGAEYLDCYNAGIP
;
A
#
# COMPACT_ATOMS: atom_id res chain seq x y z
N MET A 1 20.14 -27.72 21.94
CA MET A 1 19.43 -26.52 21.42
C MET A 1 18.38 -27.08 20.50
N SER A 2 17.11 -26.68 20.66
CA SER A 2 16.06 -27.05 19.71
C SER A 2 16.30 -26.32 18.40
N ASP A 3 15.81 -26.91 17.33
CA ASP A 3 15.92 -26.32 16.00
C ASP A 3 15.01 -25.07 15.88
N LEU A 4 15.44 -24.07 15.10
CA LEU A 4 14.63 -22.93 14.72
C LEU A 4 13.51 -23.41 13.79
N VAL A 5 12.26 -23.06 14.12
CA VAL A 5 11.07 -23.41 13.34
C VAL A 5 10.53 -22.16 12.67
N LEU A 6 10.46 -22.18 11.34
CA LEU A 6 9.82 -21.14 10.53
C LEU A 6 8.43 -21.62 10.12
N ARG A 7 7.38 -20.87 10.45
CA ARG A 7 5.99 -21.27 10.23
C ARG A 7 5.03 -20.11 10.08
N LEU A 8 3.86 -20.37 9.56
CA LEU A 8 2.74 -19.44 9.65
C LEU A 8 2.12 -19.47 11.06
N ALA A 9 1.51 -18.36 11.45
CA ALA A 9 0.74 -18.28 12.69
C ALA A 9 -0.43 -19.27 12.68
N ARG A 10 -0.90 -19.64 13.87
CA ARG A 10 -2.05 -20.52 14.09
C ARG A 10 -3.22 -19.73 14.65
N PRO A 11 -4.45 -20.22 14.52
CA PRO A 11 -5.60 -19.62 15.17
C PRO A 11 -5.36 -19.44 16.68
N GLY A 12 -5.72 -18.26 17.21
CA GLY A 12 -5.59 -17.93 18.63
C GLY A 12 -4.22 -17.41 19.08
N GLU A 13 -3.26 -17.22 18.16
CA GLU A 13 -1.94 -16.65 18.50
C GLU A 13 -1.90 -15.10 18.47
N ASP A 14 -3.03 -14.44 18.25
CA ASP A 14 -3.12 -12.99 18.10
C ASP A 14 -2.50 -12.20 19.25
N ALA A 15 -2.86 -12.55 20.49
CA ALA A 15 -2.34 -11.88 21.69
C ALA A 15 -0.82 -12.10 21.84
N ARG A 16 -0.37 -13.33 21.66
CA ARG A 16 1.05 -13.69 21.76
C ARG A 16 1.92 -12.95 20.75
N ILE A 17 1.43 -12.83 19.51
CA ILE A 17 2.11 -12.07 18.44
C ILE A 17 2.14 -10.58 18.77
N ALA A 18 1.01 -10.02 19.21
CA ALA A 18 0.92 -8.61 19.58
C ALA A 18 1.86 -8.27 20.75
N ASP A 19 1.92 -9.11 21.78
CA ASP A 19 2.82 -8.94 22.93
C ASP A 19 4.28 -8.99 22.49
N PHE A 20 4.66 -9.96 21.66
CA PHE A 20 6.01 -10.05 21.10
C PHE A 20 6.42 -8.79 20.35
N ILE A 21 5.55 -8.30 19.45
CA ILE A 21 5.82 -7.09 18.66
C ILE A 21 5.96 -5.86 19.58
N ASN A 22 5.06 -5.71 20.56
CA ASN A 22 5.09 -4.58 21.50
C ASN A 22 6.33 -4.58 22.40
N GLN A 23 6.91 -5.72 22.70
CA GLN A 23 8.13 -5.85 23.50
C GLN A 23 9.41 -5.54 22.68
N ASN A 24 9.38 -5.82 21.38
CA ASN A 24 10.58 -5.75 20.53
C ASN A 24 10.58 -4.62 19.51
N PHE A 25 9.49 -3.85 19.39
CA PHE A 25 9.40 -2.69 18.51
C PHE A 25 9.43 -1.40 19.33
N ASP A 26 10.16 -0.39 18.82
CA ASP A 26 10.44 0.85 19.57
C ASP A 26 9.21 1.73 19.84
N MET A 27 8.09 1.48 19.16
CA MET A 27 6.85 2.23 19.32
C MET A 27 5.63 1.31 19.26
N ARG A 28 4.54 1.74 19.88
CA ARG A 28 3.26 1.05 19.72
C ARG A 28 2.66 1.31 18.34
N LEU A 29 2.60 0.26 17.53
CA LEU A 29 2.06 0.31 16.18
C LEU A 29 0.52 0.28 16.21
N PRO A 30 -0.18 1.24 15.59
CA PRO A 30 -1.64 1.19 15.48
C PRO A 30 -2.13 -0.11 14.82
N LEU A 31 -1.44 -0.62 13.80
CA LEU A 31 -1.75 -1.88 13.10
C LEU A 31 -1.84 -3.09 14.04
N ILE A 32 -1.13 -3.05 15.17
CA ILE A 32 -1.09 -4.14 16.13
C ILE A 32 -2.01 -3.87 17.33
N ASN A 33 -2.07 -2.60 17.78
CA ASN A 33 -2.66 -2.24 19.06
C ASN A 33 -4.10 -1.70 18.97
N ARG A 34 -4.57 -1.38 17.76
CA ARG A 34 -5.97 -1.03 17.53
C ARG A 34 -6.70 -2.21 16.93
N ALA A 35 -7.74 -2.69 17.60
CA ALA A 35 -8.51 -3.87 17.19
C ALA A 35 -9.08 -3.75 15.78
N ASP A 36 -9.59 -2.56 15.41
CA ASP A 36 -10.14 -2.28 14.09
C ASP A 36 -9.08 -2.38 12.96
N PHE A 37 -7.86 -1.86 13.19
CA PHE A 37 -6.75 -2.01 12.24
C PHE A 37 -6.26 -3.45 12.18
N TYR A 38 -6.05 -4.09 13.34
CA TYR A 38 -5.58 -5.46 13.40
C TYR A 38 -6.53 -6.40 12.66
N GLN A 39 -7.83 -6.27 12.93
CA GLN A 39 -8.88 -7.06 12.29
C GLN A 39 -8.95 -6.82 10.77
N PHE A 40 -8.81 -5.57 10.36
CA PHE A 40 -8.78 -5.22 8.94
C PHE A 40 -7.57 -5.82 8.22
N TYR A 41 -6.38 -5.75 8.78
CA TYR A 41 -5.16 -6.12 8.08
C TYR A 41 -4.77 -7.59 8.27
N TYR A 42 -4.98 -8.17 9.45
CA TYR A 42 -4.41 -9.49 9.79
C TYR A 42 -5.41 -10.56 10.18
N ALA A 43 -6.58 -10.19 10.72
CA ALA A 43 -7.57 -11.12 11.26
C ALA A 43 -8.96 -10.94 10.65
N HIS A 44 -9.01 -10.69 9.32
CA HIS A 44 -10.26 -10.38 8.63
C HIS A 44 -11.23 -11.57 8.50
N THR A 45 -10.77 -12.80 8.74
CA THR A 45 -11.63 -13.99 8.78
C THR A 45 -11.73 -14.47 10.23
N PRO A 46 -12.91 -14.37 10.88
CA PRO A 46 -13.07 -14.79 12.26
C PRO A 46 -12.68 -16.25 12.47
N GLY A 47 -11.89 -16.52 13.50
CA GLY A 47 -11.40 -17.85 13.87
C GLY A 47 -10.29 -18.43 12.98
N ALA A 48 -9.90 -17.73 11.92
CA ALA A 48 -8.74 -18.11 11.13
C ALA A 48 -7.43 -17.67 11.82
N ALA A 49 -6.31 -18.20 11.34
CA ALA A 49 -4.99 -17.75 11.78
C ALA A 49 -4.75 -16.30 11.35
N PRO A 50 -4.12 -15.45 12.18
CA PRO A 50 -3.73 -14.11 11.77
C PRO A 50 -2.62 -14.18 10.73
N GLN A 51 -2.58 -13.19 9.84
CA GLN A 51 -1.64 -13.12 8.72
C GLN A 51 -0.22 -12.75 9.19
N PHE A 52 0.44 -13.72 9.85
CA PHE A 52 1.82 -13.62 10.31
C PHE A 52 2.61 -14.87 9.96
N ALA A 53 3.89 -14.68 9.62
CA ALA A 53 4.90 -15.71 9.65
C ALA A 53 5.77 -15.50 10.89
N LEU A 54 6.17 -16.59 11.52
CA LEU A 54 6.90 -16.61 12.79
C LEU A 54 8.17 -17.45 12.67
N ALA A 55 9.24 -17.00 13.31
CA ALA A 55 10.40 -17.80 13.65
C ALA A 55 10.36 -18.09 15.16
N GLU A 56 10.42 -19.36 15.52
CA GLU A 56 10.19 -19.84 16.88
C GLU A 56 11.27 -20.84 17.29
N GLN A 57 11.75 -20.74 18.53
CA GLN A 57 12.69 -21.66 19.11
C GLN A 57 12.34 -21.88 20.58
N ASP A 58 12.36 -23.13 21.06
CA ASP A 58 12.00 -23.49 22.44
C ASP A 58 10.61 -22.99 22.90
N GLY A 59 9.69 -22.82 21.96
CA GLY A 59 8.35 -22.28 22.24
C GLY A 59 8.28 -20.74 22.29
N GLU A 60 9.40 -20.03 22.11
CA GLU A 60 9.45 -18.56 22.13
C GLU A 60 9.53 -17.98 20.72
N ILE A 61 8.77 -16.89 20.46
CA ILE A 61 8.85 -16.16 19.20
C ILE A 61 10.14 -15.34 19.18
N LEU A 62 10.98 -15.56 18.17
CA LEU A 62 12.21 -14.81 17.95
C LEU A 62 12.08 -13.79 16.81
N CYS A 63 11.14 -14.01 15.88
CA CYS A 63 10.83 -13.06 14.84
C CYS A 63 9.37 -13.21 14.39
N ALA A 64 8.74 -12.09 14.02
CA ALA A 64 7.41 -12.05 13.44
C ALA A 64 7.40 -11.12 12.21
N ALA A 65 6.77 -11.59 11.12
CA ALA A 65 6.53 -10.82 9.91
C ALA A 65 5.03 -10.84 9.59
N GLY A 66 4.37 -9.69 9.73
CA GLY A 66 2.98 -9.50 9.34
C GLY A 66 2.87 -9.22 7.85
N TYR A 67 1.93 -9.85 7.17
CA TYR A 67 1.72 -9.67 5.74
C TYR A 67 0.26 -9.33 5.42
N ILE A 68 0.07 -8.68 4.29
CA ILE A 68 -1.22 -8.29 3.74
C ILE A 68 -1.33 -8.89 2.35
N LEU A 69 -2.42 -9.61 2.09
CA LEU A 69 -2.68 -10.18 0.76
C LEU A 69 -3.04 -9.05 -0.23
N ALA A 70 -2.44 -9.07 -1.40
CA ALA A 70 -2.83 -8.23 -2.53
C ALA A 70 -3.89 -8.91 -3.42
N ASN A 71 -4.02 -10.22 -3.32
CA ASN A 71 -5.04 -11.03 -3.99
C ASN A 71 -5.27 -12.35 -3.24
N GLN A 72 -6.33 -13.05 -3.63
CA GLN A 72 -6.74 -14.35 -3.07
C GLN A 72 -6.41 -15.54 -3.97
N SER A 73 -5.36 -15.45 -4.78
CA SER A 73 -4.93 -16.57 -5.62
C SER A 73 -4.24 -17.69 -4.81
N GLU A 74 -4.07 -18.86 -5.39
CA GLU A 74 -3.31 -19.97 -4.78
C GLU A 74 -1.81 -19.64 -4.62
N THR A 75 -1.32 -18.69 -5.42
CA THR A 75 0.03 -18.14 -5.35
C THR A 75 -0.08 -16.63 -5.15
N PRO A 76 -0.42 -16.16 -3.94
CA PRO A 76 -0.77 -14.76 -3.72
C PRO A 76 0.43 -13.83 -3.89
N ASP A 77 0.13 -12.59 -4.25
CA ASP A 77 1.07 -11.49 -4.04
C ASP A 77 0.80 -10.89 -2.66
N ILE A 78 1.84 -10.52 -1.94
CA ILE A 78 1.74 -10.02 -0.58
C ILE A 78 2.54 -8.73 -0.36
N TRP A 79 2.12 -7.98 0.67
CA TRP A 79 2.87 -6.88 1.24
C TRP A 79 3.33 -7.23 2.64
N VAL A 80 4.64 -7.15 2.91
CA VAL A 80 5.13 -7.16 4.30
C VAL A 80 4.84 -5.81 4.93
N SER A 81 4.12 -5.82 6.04
CA SER A 81 3.62 -4.61 6.72
C SER A 81 4.38 -4.31 8.01
N VAL A 82 4.82 -5.34 8.71
CA VAL A 82 5.61 -5.25 9.94
C VAL A 82 6.60 -6.41 9.97
N TRP A 83 7.83 -6.13 10.38
CA TRP A 83 8.87 -7.12 10.54
C TRP A 83 9.69 -6.78 11.77
N VAL A 84 9.67 -7.68 12.76
CA VAL A 84 10.27 -7.49 14.08
C VAL A 84 11.02 -8.74 14.50
N ALA A 85 12.29 -8.59 14.90
CA ALA A 85 13.08 -9.65 15.48
C ALA A 85 13.45 -9.31 16.93
N ALA A 86 13.56 -10.32 17.78
CA ALA A 86 14.03 -10.17 19.15
C ALA A 86 15.49 -9.73 19.18
N LYS A 87 15.84 -8.86 20.13
CA LYS A 87 17.21 -8.37 20.31
C LYS A 87 18.14 -9.55 20.70
N GLY A 88 19.33 -9.58 20.13
CA GLY A 88 20.34 -10.61 20.41
C GLY A 88 20.25 -11.87 19.53
N HIS A 89 19.22 -11.99 18.70
CA HIS A 89 19.04 -13.12 17.78
C HIS A 89 19.35 -12.69 16.34
N ASN A 90 20.64 -12.44 16.09
CA ASN A 90 21.11 -11.98 14.79
C ASN A 90 20.88 -13.07 13.71
N GLY A 91 20.33 -12.64 12.56
CA GLY A 91 20.09 -13.51 11.41
C GLY A 91 18.70 -14.13 11.33
N VAL A 92 18.04 -14.41 12.46
CA VAL A 92 16.71 -15.05 12.49
C VAL A 92 15.67 -14.28 11.66
N GLY A 93 15.74 -12.94 11.72
CA GLY A 93 14.86 -12.10 10.90
C GLY A 93 15.09 -12.30 9.40
N LEU A 94 16.34 -12.44 8.96
CA LEU A 94 16.68 -12.67 7.57
C LEU A 94 16.22 -14.05 7.11
N GLU A 95 16.42 -15.08 7.94
CA GLU A 95 15.96 -16.44 7.65
C GLU A 95 14.44 -16.50 7.47
N LEU A 96 13.68 -15.79 8.33
CA LEU A 96 12.22 -15.72 8.18
C LEU A 96 11.82 -15.02 6.90
N MET A 97 12.46 -13.90 6.54
CA MET A 97 12.14 -13.15 5.32
C MET A 97 12.50 -13.93 4.07
N ASP A 98 13.62 -14.65 4.06
CA ASP A 98 14.01 -15.52 2.95
C ASP A 98 13.02 -16.67 2.74
N ALA A 99 12.53 -17.27 3.83
CA ALA A 99 11.55 -18.36 3.79
C ALA A 99 10.12 -17.89 3.46
N LEU A 100 9.82 -16.60 3.54
CA LEU A 100 8.44 -16.08 3.55
C LEU A 100 7.66 -16.44 2.29
N SER A 101 8.28 -16.32 1.10
CA SER A 101 7.62 -16.69 -0.16
C SER A 101 7.28 -18.17 -0.21
N GLY A 102 8.16 -19.05 0.26
CA GLY A 102 7.92 -20.49 0.33
C GLY A 102 6.84 -20.87 1.34
N LEU A 103 6.84 -20.25 2.52
CA LEU A 103 5.80 -20.48 3.55
C LEU A 103 4.40 -20.12 3.08
N LEU A 104 4.27 -19.12 2.24
CA LEU A 104 2.98 -18.60 1.73
C LEU A 104 2.65 -19.10 0.33
N ASN A 105 3.55 -19.83 -0.33
CA ASN A 105 3.47 -20.07 -1.77
C ASN A 105 3.28 -18.76 -2.56
N ALA A 106 3.90 -17.67 -2.07
CA ALA A 106 3.69 -16.35 -2.64
C ALA A 106 4.49 -16.15 -3.94
N ARG A 107 3.82 -15.62 -4.96
CA ARG A 107 4.44 -15.27 -6.24
C ARG A 107 5.30 -14.01 -6.13
N VAL A 108 4.81 -13.01 -5.39
CA VAL A 108 5.49 -11.73 -5.16
C VAL A 108 5.45 -11.39 -3.69
N VAL A 109 6.60 -11.00 -3.15
CA VAL A 109 6.72 -10.41 -1.81
C VAL A 109 7.21 -8.97 -1.98
N ALA A 110 6.41 -8.01 -1.57
CA ALA A 110 6.73 -6.60 -1.64
C ALA A 110 6.65 -5.95 -0.26
N CYS A 111 7.26 -4.80 -0.10
CA CYS A 111 7.09 -3.94 1.07
C CYS A 111 7.30 -2.48 0.70
N ASN A 112 6.76 -1.58 1.50
CA ASN A 112 6.95 -0.15 1.38
C ASN A 112 7.20 0.46 2.78
N ASN A 113 7.51 1.75 2.82
CA ASN A 113 7.81 2.47 4.09
C ASN A 113 8.94 1.83 4.91
N ILE A 114 9.91 1.23 4.25
CA ILE A 114 11.08 0.66 4.93
C ILE A 114 12.01 1.77 5.41
N ARG A 115 12.70 1.52 6.53
CA ARG A 115 13.77 2.42 6.99
C ARG A 115 14.97 2.32 6.05
N ALA A 116 15.69 3.40 5.83
CA ALA A 116 16.84 3.43 4.89
C ALA A 116 17.90 2.36 5.20
N ASN A 117 18.14 2.08 6.49
CA ASN A 117 19.07 1.02 6.91
C ASN A 117 18.56 -0.40 6.61
N THR A 118 17.27 -0.58 6.44
CA THR A 118 16.66 -1.88 6.10
C THR A 118 16.86 -2.23 4.61
N CYS A 119 17.07 -1.23 3.73
CA CYS A 119 17.37 -1.49 2.31
C CYS A 119 18.56 -2.43 2.11
N VAL A 120 19.61 -2.30 2.93
CA VAL A 120 20.79 -3.16 2.86
C VAL A 120 20.44 -4.62 3.14
N LEU A 121 19.50 -4.87 4.05
CA LEU A 121 19.06 -6.23 4.38
C LEU A 121 18.26 -6.84 3.23
N TYR A 122 17.42 -6.06 2.57
CA TYR A 122 16.69 -6.52 1.38
C TYR A 122 17.63 -6.80 0.20
N HIS A 123 18.63 -5.96 -0.02
CA HIS A 123 19.66 -6.24 -1.04
C HIS A 123 20.46 -7.51 -0.71
N PHE A 124 20.75 -7.75 0.56
CA PHE A 124 21.42 -9.00 1.02
C PHE A 124 20.57 -10.24 0.68
N LEU A 125 19.23 -10.13 0.79
CA LEU A 125 18.28 -11.18 0.39
C LEU A 125 18.11 -11.30 -1.14
N GLY A 126 18.80 -10.49 -1.93
CA GLY A 126 18.67 -10.45 -3.38
C GLY A 126 17.43 -9.71 -3.89
N TRP A 127 16.74 -8.95 -3.04
CA TRP A 127 15.57 -8.18 -3.42
C TRP A 127 15.95 -6.82 -4.00
N GLN A 128 15.08 -6.30 -4.86
CA GLN A 128 15.19 -4.91 -5.31
C GLN A 128 14.63 -4.00 -4.21
N ALA A 129 15.39 -3.01 -3.77
CA ALA A 129 14.96 -2.04 -2.77
C ALA A 129 15.53 -0.66 -3.12
N GLU A 130 14.64 0.30 -3.33
CA GLU A 130 15.02 1.64 -3.72
C GLU A 130 14.04 2.70 -3.18
N ARG A 131 14.42 3.95 -3.28
CA ARG A 131 13.54 5.05 -2.93
C ARG A 131 12.52 5.26 -4.04
N LEU A 132 11.22 5.29 -3.68
CA LEU A 132 10.17 5.66 -4.62
C LEU A 132 10.30 7.13 -5.02
N PRO A 133 10.33 7.45 -6.32
CA PRO A 133 10.19 8.80 -6.81
C PRO A 133 8.87 9.43 -6.32
N HIS A 134 8.92 10.72 -6.02
CA HIS A 134 7.76 11.52 -5.65
C HIS A 134 7.43 12.47 -6.80
N TYR A 135 6.32 12.24 -7.45
CA TYR A 135 5.80 13.09 -8.52
C TYR A 135 4.71 13.98 -7.97
N TYR A 136 4.65 15.22 -8.43
CA TYR A 136 3.59 16.12 -8.02
C TYR A 136 3.27 17.12 -9.14
N ARG A 137 2.03 17.62 -9.12
CA ARG A 137 1.54 18.68 -9.94
C ARG A 137 0.98 19.79 -9.05
N LEU A 138 1.44 21.01 -9.25
CA LEU A 138 0.99 22.17 -8.47
C LEU A 138 -0.36 22.68 -8.99
N GLY A 139 -1.23 23.00 -8.05
CA GLY A 139 -2.42 23.79 -8.30
C GLY A 139 -2.08 25.29 -8.38
N ALA A 140 -3.11 26.11 -8.50
CA ALA A 140 -2.94 27.54 -8.42
C ALA A 140 -2.47 27.97 -7.01
N PRO A 141 -1.53 28.90 -6.89
CA PRO A 141 -1.13 29.42 -5.59
C PRO A 141 -2.32 30.14 -4.94
N GLY A 142 -2.54 29.90 -3.66
CA GLY A 142 -3.52 30.65 -2.87
C GLY A 142 -3.04 32.10 -2.58
N ALA A 143 -3.84 32.89 -1.89
CA ALA A 143 -3.53 34.28 -1.52
C ALA A 143 -2.22 34.42 -0.70
N LYS A 144 -1.80 33.34 -0.01
CA LYS A 144 -0.54 33.27 0.76
C LYS A 144 0.58 32.55 -0.01
N GLY A 145 0.43 32.31 -1.29
CA GLY A 145 1.32 31.45 -2.07
C GLY A 145 1.08 29.97 -1.75
N TRP A 146 2.05 29.12 -2.09
CA TRP A 146 2.06 27.72 -1.68
C TRP A 146 2.49 27.59 -0.22
N GLN A 147 1.78 26.79 0.56
CA GLN A 147 2.01 26.64 2.00
C GLN A 147 2.70 25.30 2.35
N LEU A 148 2.49 24.27 1.54
CA LEU A 148 3.06 22.93 1.71
C LEU A 148 4.10 22.63 0.64
N ALA A 149 3.83 22.99 -0.61
CA ALA A 149 4.73 22.74 -1.72
C ALA A 149 5.87 23.76 -1.75
N VAL A 150 7.09 23.24 -1.95
CA VAL A 150 8.25 24.06 -2.30
C VAL A 150 8.52 23.82 -3.78
N PRO A 151 8.17 24.78 -4.68
CA PRO A 151 8.40 24.62 -6.10
C PRO A 151 9.90 24.43 -6.37
N GLY A 152 10.24 23.32 -6.98
CA GLY A 152 11.61 23.05 -7.44
C GLY A 152 11.87 23.66 -8.81
N SER A 153 13.12 23.62 -9.26
CA SER A 153 13.55 24.09 -10.59
C SER A 153 12.90 23.33 -11.75
N ASN A 154 12.32 22.17 -11.50
CA ASN A 154 11.70 21.29 -12.50
C ASN A 154 10.17 21.34 -12.50
N SER A 155 9.59 22.39 -11.93
CA SER A 155 8.13 22.55 -11.78
C SER A 155 7.41 23.08 -13.04
N ALA A 156 8.03 23.06 -14.19
CA ALA A 156 7.36 23.43 -15.43
C ALA A 156 6.19 22.46 -15.70
N PRO A 157 4.95 22.95 -15.90
CA PRO A 157 3.85 22.08 -16.22
C PRO A 157 4.11 21.39 -17.55
N LEU A 158 4.08 20.06 -17.55
CA LEU A 158 4.08 19.30 -18.79
C LEU A 158 2.77 19.54 -19.52
N PRO A 159 2.80 19.59 -20.87
CA PRO A 159 1.57 19.69 -21.66
C PRO A 159 0.68 18.49 -21.33
N VAL A 160 -0.57 18.78 -20.98
CA VAL A 160 -1.57 17.75 -20.72
C VAL A 160 -2.04 17.21 -22.06
N GLN A 161 -1.80 15.93 -22.32
CA GLN A 161 -2.53 15.20 -23.35
C GLN A 161 -3.79 14.69 -22.68
N ASP A 162 -4.93 15.17 -23.13
CA ASP A 162 -6.18 14.94 -22.43
C ASP A 162 -7.27 14.52 -23.39
N ASP A 163 -7.80 13.33 -23.16
CA ASP A 163 -8.88 12.80 -23.96
C ASP A 163 -9.79 11.82 -23.21
N LEU A 164 -9.44 11.40 -21.99
CA LEU A 164 -10.19 10.43 -21.22
C LEU A 164 -10.76 11.02 -19.93
N PRO A 165 -12.08 10.90 -19.71
CA PRO A 165 -12.71 11.33 -18.47
C PRO A 165 -12.47 10.33 -17.34
N LEU A 166 -12.55 10.83 -16.10
CA LEU A 166 -12.65 10.02 -14.89
C LEU A 166 -14.13 9.89 -14.52
N THR A 167 -14.63 8.66 -14.49
CA THR A 167 -16.00 8.35 -14.05
C THR A 167 -15.94 7.77 -12.64
N ARG A 168 -16.63 8.42 -11.69
CA ARG A 168 -16.63 7.95 -10.31
C ARG A 168 -17.32 6.59 -10.18
N VAL A 169 -16.68 5.64 -9.50
CA VAL A 169 -17.25 4.37 -9.12
C VAL A 169 -17.85 4.55 -7.71
N PRO A 170 -19.18 4.47 -7.56
CA PRO A 170 -19.85 4.91 -6.34
C PRO A 170 -19.63 3.94 -5.16
N ASP A 171 -19.51 2.66 -5.43
CA ASP A 171 -19.44 1.61 -4.41
C ASP A 171 -18.79 0.31 -4.93
N ALA A 172 -18.65 -0.64 -4.02
CA ALA A 172 -18.03 -1.94 -4.30
C ALA A 172 -18.86 -2.81 -5.28
N ALA A 173 -20.17 -2.61 -5.36
CA ALA A 173 -21.03 -3.35 -6.29
C ALA A 173 -20.79 -2.86 -7.72
N ALA A 174 -20.78 -1.55 -7.94
CA ALA A 174 -20.44 -0.96 -9.23
C ALA A 174 -19.02 -1.32 -9.68
N LEU A 175 -18.06 -1.41 -8.76
CA LEU A 175 -16.71 -1.91 -9.06
C LEU A 175 -16.76 -3.37 -9.55
N ALA A 176 -17.56 -4.23 -8.90
CA ALA A 176 -17.68 -5.63 -9.28
C ALA A 176 -18.32 -5.80 -10.67
N GLU A 177 -19.29 -4.96 -11.02
CA GLU A 177 -19.92 -4.96 -12.34
C GLU A 177 -18.97 -4.54 -13.45
N LEU A 178 -18.09 -3.55 -13.18
CA LEU A 178 -17.07 -3.10 -14.12
C LEU A 178 -15.93 -4.12 -14.29
N GLY A 179 -15.64 -4.90 -13.25
CA GLY A 179 -14.56 -5.87 -13.24
C GLY A 179 -13.17 -5.27 -13.06
N LEU A 180 -12.15 -5.96 -13.56
CA LEU A 180 -10.75 -5.51 -13.50
C LEU A 180 -10.25 -5.12 -14.88
N PRO A 181 -9.52 -4.02 -15.01
CA PRO A 181 -8.76 -3.73 -16.22
C PRO A 181 -7.58 -4.70 -16.36
N HIS A 182 -7.09 -4.87 -17.56
CA HIS A 182 -5.80 -5.54 -17.75
C HIS A 182 -4.70 -4.71 -17.09
N SER A 183 -3.85 -5.35 -16.28
CA SER A 183 -2.71 -4.70 -15.64
C SER A 183 -1.54 -5.68 -15.53
N SER A 184 -0.34 -5.20 -15.85
CA SER A 184 0.92 -5.92 -15.65
C SER A 184 1.59 -5.61 -14.30
N HIS A 185 0.97 -4.75 -13.49
CA HIS A 185 1.56 -4.31 -12.21
C HIS A 185 1.71 -5.45 -11.22
N THR A 186 2.77 -5.39 -10.46
CA THR A 186 3.04 -6.28 -9.33
C THR A 186 3.33 -5.46 -8.08
N PRO A 187 2.78 -5.86 -6.92
CA PRO A 187 1.83 -6.95 -6.66
C PRO A 187 0.51 -6.77 -7.41
N HIS A 188 0.01 -7.87 -8.00
CA HIS A 188 -1.30 -7.88 -8.66
C HIS A 188 -2.41 -7.75 -7.62
N LYS A 189 -3.36 -6.85 -7.88
CA LYS A 189 -4.50 -6.57 -7.00
C LYS A 189 -5.77 -7.09 -7.64
N ASP A 190 -6.49 -7.96 -6.94
CA ASP A 190 -7.77 -8.50 -7.40
C ASP A 190 -8.96 -7.64 -6.94
N LEU A 191 -10.18 -8.01 -7.37
CA LEU A 191 -11.40 -7.31 -6.98
C LEU A 191 -11.61 -7.31 -5.47
N TRP A 192 -11.31 -8.42 -4.79
CA TRP A 192 -11.41 -8.51 -3.33
C TRP A 192 -10.52 -7.46 -2.64
N TYR A 193 -9.27 -7.31 -3.13
CA TYR A 193 -8.37 -6.28 -2.59
C TYR A 193 -8.92 -4.87 -2.80
N LEU A 194 -9.39 -4.55 -4.03
CA LEU A 194 -9.89 -3.23 -4.35
C LEU A 194 -11.13 -2.87 -3.52
N GLN A 195 -12.10 -3.79 -3.44
CA GLN A 195 -13.31 -3.60 -2.65
C GLN A 195 -12.96 -3.37 -1.17
N ARG A 196 -12.10 -4.22 -0.63
CA ARG A 196 -11.69 -4.14 0.76
C ARG A 196 -10.89 -2.88 1.05
N ARG A 197 -9.88 -2.57 0.22
CA ARG A 197 -8.94 -1.48 0.47
C ARG A 197 -9.56 -0.10 0.25
N TYR A 198 -10.41 0.06 -0.74
CA TYR A 198 -10.87 1.37 -1.16
C TYR A 198 -12.33 1.67 -0.80
N PHE A 199 -13.13 0.67 -0.50
CA PHE A 199 -14.53 0.88 -0.08
C PHE A 199 -14.83 0.46 1.35
N ALA A 200 -14.12 -0.54 1.88
CA ALA A 200 -14.37 -1.04 3.24
C ALA A 200 -13.32 -0.60 4.28
N TYR A 201 -12.31 0.19 3.90
CA TYR A 201 -11.31 0.66 4.86
C TYR A 201 -11.92 1.63 5.88
N PRO A 202 -11.83 1.35 7.20
CA PRO A 202 -12.65 2.05 8.19
C PRO A 202 -12.17 3.46 8.54
N HIS A 203 -10.95 3.85 8.14
CA HIS A 203 -10.31 5.08 8.65
C HIS A 203 -10.07 6.15 7.61
N GLN A 204 -10.22 5.83 6.35
CA GLN A 204 -9.99 6.77 5.25
C GLN A 204 -10.95 6.44 4.12
N SER A 205 -11.51 7.46 3.53
CA SER A 205 -12.27 7.34 2.28
C SER A 205 -11.37 7.59 1.08
N TYR A 206 -11.68 6.89 0.01
CA TYR A 206 -11.03 7.01 -1.27
C TYR A 206 -12.08 7.28 -2.34
N ASP A 207 -11.69 7.99 -3.39
CA ASP A 207 -12.46 8.08 -4.61
C ASP A 207 -11.85 7.15 -5.65
N VAL A 208 -12.66 6.21 -6.13
CA VAL A 208 -12.28 5.27 -7.19
C VAL A 208 -12.87 5.79 -8.49
N TRP A 209 -12.02 5.96 -9.48
CA TRP A 209 -12.36 6.51 -10.79
C TRP A 209 -12.09 5.45 -11.87
N ALA A 210 -13.11 5.11 -12.64
CA ALA A 210 -12.96 4.28 -13.82
C ALA A 210 -12.52 5.14 -15.01
N VAL A 211 -11.56 4.66 -15.77
CA VAL A 211 -11.14 5.20 -17.06
C VAL A 211 -11.61 4.25 -18.13
N GLN A 212 -12.48 4.73 -19.00
CA GLN A 212 -13.10 3.92 -20.04
C GLN A 212 -12.97 4.58 -21.41
N GLU A 213 -12.83 3.77 -22.45
CA GLU A 213 -12.85 4.18 -23.85
C GLU A 213 -13.70 3.22 -24.67
N ALA A 214 -14.64 3.72 -25.44
CA ALA A 214 -15.57 2.91 -26.25
C ALA A 214 -16.23 1.76 -25.49
N GLY A 215 -16.52 1.94 -24.20
CA GLY A 215 -17.14 0.95 -23.32
C GLY A 215 -16.17 -0.05 -22.69
N ALA A 216 -14.90 -0.04 -23.07
CA ALA A 216 -13.87 -0.87 -22.44
C ALA A 216 -13.28 -0.19 -21.21
N LEU A 217 -13.13 -0.93 -20.11
CA LEU A 217 -12.42 -0.48 -18.92
C LEU A 217 -10.91 -0.57 -19.15
N LEU A 218 -10.23 0.56 -19.11
CA LEU A 218 -8.78 0.67 -19.34
C LEU A 218 -7.97 0.72 -18.06
N ALA A 219 -8.47 1.44 -17.04
CA ALA A 219 -7.78 1.62 -15.76
C ALA A 219 -8.75 2.04 -14.65
N TYR A 220 -8.26 1.90 -13.42
CA TYR A 220 -8.75 2.63 -12.26
C TYR A 220 -7.68 3.60 -11.77
N ALA A 221 -8.06 4.85 -11.54
CA ALA A 221 -7.29 5.80 -10.75
C ALA A 221 -7.94 5.91 -9.36
N ILE A 222 -7.17 5.77 -8.32
CA ILE A 222 -7.66 5.86 -6.94
C ILE A 222 -7.06 7.10 -6.29
N THR A 223 -7.90 8.03 -5.86
CA THR A 223 -7.46 9.26 -5.24
C THR A 223 -7.94 9.38 -3.79
N ARG A 224 -7.24 10.20 -3.03
CA ARG A 224 -7.65 10.65 -1.72
C ARG A 224 -7.45 12.16 -1.62
N THR A 225 -8.48 12.88 -1.26
CA THR A 225 -8.35 14.28 -0.85
C THR A 225 -8.03 14.32 0.64
N ILE A 226 -6.88 14.89 0.99
CA ILE A 226 -6.49 15.17 2.36
C ILE A 226 -6.94 16.60 2.63
N THR A 227 -7.84 16.75 3.58
CA THR A 227 -8.51 18.03 3.84
C THR A 227 -7.60 19.07 4.49
N ALA A 228 -7.98 20.35 4.44
CA ALA A 228 -7.27 21.40 5.16
C ALA A 228 -7.23 21.16 6.67
N ALA A 229 -8.23 20.47 7.24
CA ALA A 229 -8.24 20.10 8.66
C ALA A 229 -7.16 19.04 8.98
N GLU A 230 -6.90 18.11 8.07
CA GLU A 230 -5.87 17.08 8.24
C GLU A 230 -4.46 17.63 8.01
N THR A 231 -4.28 18.55 7.07
CA THR A 231 -2.98 19.18 6.78
C THR A 231 -2.64 20.35 7.73
N GLY A 232 -3.65 20.92 8.35
CA GLY A 232 -3.53 22.13 9.17
C GLY A 232 -3.53 23.44 8.37
N CYS A 233 -3.62 23.40 7.02
CA CYS A 233 -3.57 24.62 6.18
C CYS A 233 -4.40 24.54 4.90
N VAL A 234 -4.03 23.76 3.94
CA VAL A 234 -4.67 23.66 2.62
C VAL A 234 -4.91 22.20 2.23
N PRO A 235 -5.93 21.90 1.43
CA PRO A 235 -6.14 20.54 0.96
C PRO A 235 -5.07 20.13 -0.05
N VAL A 236 -4.85 18.82 -0.14
CA VAL A 236 -4.03 18.20 -1.19
C VAL A 236 -4.73 16.97 -1.72
N VAL A 237 -4.49 16.63 -2.97
CA VAL A 237 -4.99 15.39 -3.60
C VAL A 237 -3.82 14.43 -3.74
N ARG A 238 -4.03 13.18 -3.42
CA ARG A 238 -3.05 12.11 -3.66
C ARG A 238 -3.62 11.08 -4.62
N LEU A 239 -2.90 10.79 -5.70
CA LEU A 239 -3.12 9.59 -6.47
C LEU A 239 -2.49 8.43 -5.68
N VAL A 240 -3.35 7.67 -5.00
CA VAL A 240 -2.95 6.62 -4.06
C VAL A 240 -2.56 5.35 -4.80
N ASP A 241 -3.25 5.09 -5.89
CA ASP A 241 -3.05 3.89 -6.70
C ASP A 241 -3.52 4.14 -8.15
N PHE A 242 -2.92 3.40 -9.07
CA PHE A 242 -3.32 3.32 -10.46
C PHE A 242 -3.26 1.85 -10.88
N ILE A 243 -4.33 1.33 -11.45
CA ILE A 243 -4.44 -0.09 -11.83
C ILE A 243 -4.96 -0.15 -13.25
N GLY A 244 -4.14 -0.63 -14.17
CA GLY A 244 -4.47 -0.67 -15.59
C GLY A 244 -3.24 -0.60 -16.48
N ASP A 245 -3.41 -0.14 -17.70
CA ASP A 245 -2.31 0.11 -18.64
C ASP A 245 -1.67 1.49 -18.35
N ASP A 246 -0.37 1.51 -18.12
CA ASP A 246 0.40 2.74 -17.86
C ASP A 246 0.29 3.77 -18.99
N ALA A 247 0.08 3.31 -20.23
CA ALA A 247 -0.14 4.19 -21.39
C ALA A 247 -1.41 5.06 -21.27
N VAL A 248 -2.32 4.70 -20.37
CA VAL A 248 -3.55 5.46 -20.10
C VAL A 248 -3.29 6.66 -19.18
N LEU A 249 -2.26 6.58 -18.31
CA LEU A 249 -2.00 7.62 -17.32
C LEU A 249 -1.78 9.03 -17.92
N PRO A 250 -1.02 9.21 -19.00
CA PRO A 250 -0.90 10.53 -19.65
C PRO A 250 -2.21 11.06 -20.20
N ARG A 251 -3.17 10.20 -20.57
CA ARG A 251 -4.43 10.52 -21.19
C ARG A 251 -5.51 11.02 -20.21
N ILE A 252 -5.27 10.91 -18.92
CA ILE A 252 -6.17 11.40 -17.85
C ILE A 252 -5.63 12.66 -17.15
N GLY A 253 -4.58 13.28 -17.69
CA GLY A 253 -3.91 14.42 -17.06
C GLY A 253 -4.84 15.60 -16.80
N GLY A 254 -5.69 15.98 -17.76
CA GLY A 254 -6.64 17.08 -17.58
C GLY A 254 -7.78 16.73 -16.63
N ALA A 255 -8.20 15.47 -16.59
CA ALA A 255 -9.18 15.03 -15.60
C ALA A 255 -8.60 15.06 -14.17
N LEU A 256 -7.32 14.72 -14.00
CA LEU A 256 -6.60 14.88 -12.71
C LEU A 256 -6.42 16.36 -12.35
N ASP A 257 -6.13 17.24 -13.32
CA ASP A 257 -6.07 18.69 -13.08
C ASP A 257 -7.43 19.24 -12.65
N LYS A 258 -8.50 18.73 -13.24
CA LYS A 258 -9.85 19.11 -12.82
C LYS A 258 -10.11 18.70 -11.37
N LEU A 259 -9.72 17.49 -10.95
CA LEU A 259 -9.84 17.07 -9.54
C LEU A 259 -9.04 17.97 -8.61
N LEU A 260 -7.81 18.32 -8.98
CA LEU A 260 -6.96 19.23 -8.24
C LEU A 260 -7.64 20.61 -8.05
N HIS A 261 -8.19 21.16 -9.14
CA HIS A 261 -8.88 22.45 -9.11
C HIS A 261 -10.18 22.40 -8.30
N ASP A 262 -11.02 21.38 -8.53
CA ASP A 262 -12.32 21.24 -7.84
C ASP A 262 -12.16 21.06 -6.32
N ALA A 263 -11.08 20.41 -5.90
CA ALA A 263 -10.71 20.26 -4.50
C ALA A 263 -10.13 21.55 -3.88
N GLY A 264 -9.83 22.58 -4.69
CA GLY A 264 -9.07 23.75 -4.24
C GLY A 264 -7.72 23.36 -3.64
N ALA A 265 -7.12 22.27 -4.10
CA ALA A 265 -5.94 21.69 -3.52
C ALA A 265 -4.67 22.37 -4.02
N GLU A 266 -3.65 22.42 -3.14
CA GLU A 266 -2.38 23.05 -3.46
C GLU A 266 -1.56 22.22 -4.45
N TYR A 267 -1.64 20.90 -4.34
CA TYR A 267 -1.01 19.98 -5.29
C TYR A 267 -1.76 18.65 -5.36
N LEU A 268 -1.49 17.92 -6.45
CA LEU A 268 -1.77 16.50 -6.60
C LEU A 268 -0.42 15.77 -6.64
N ASP A 269 -0.26 14.73 -5.84
CA ASP A 269 0.98 13.96 -5.78
C ASP A 269 0.77 12.45 -5.94
N CYS A 270 1.85 11.74 -6.28
CA CYS A 270 1.94 10.28 -6.15
C CYS A 270 3.38 9.84 -5.85
N TYR A 271 3.50 8.68 -5.21
CA TYR A 271 4.75 7.95 -5.11
C TYR A 271 4.67 6.73 -6.01
N ASN A 272 5.60 6.58 -6.93
CA ASN A 272 5.53 5.54 -7.93
C ASN A 272 6.91 4.99 -8.28
N ALA A 273 6.98 3.69 -8.62
CA ALA A 273 8.08 3.04 -9.30
C ALA A 273 7.62 2.63 -10.69
N GLY A 274 8.38 2.96 -11.74
CA GLY A 274 8.10 2.56 -13.11
C GLY A 274 7.56 3.66 -14.04
N ILE A 275 7.15 4.82 -13.52
CA ILE A 275 6.96 6.00 -14.37
C ILE A 275 8.34 6.54 -14.75
N PRO A 276 8.65 6.70 -16.04
CA PRO A 276 9.95 7.17 -16.51
C PRO A 276 10.24 8.63 -16.15
#